data_83f87091221829a452003b2ed754cc57
#
_entry.id   83f87091221829a452003b2ed754cc57
#
_cell.length_a   1.000
_cell.length_b   1.000
_cell.length_c   1.000
_cell.angle_alpha   90.00
_cell.angle_beta   90.00
_cell.angle_gamma   90.00
#
_symmetry.space_group_name_H-M   'P 1'
#
loop_
_entity.id
_entity.type
_entity.pdbx_description
1 polymer ?
#
loop_
_entity_poly.entity_id
_entity_poly.type
_entity_poly.pdbx_seq_one_letter_code
_entity_poly.pdbx_strand_id
1 'polypeptide(L)'
;MRFIKLILNKALPFSVLTVFSSCNAQNQNNNSSDKTINTHLTAQFNNFNEQVKVIDKNIRSIFQDSKGNYWFGTNGAGVYLYDTKTLKQFTVDDGLADNQVINIQEDDLGNIWFGTGVFGISKFDGTKFTSHTNEIKITNGTDIDWESKNNDLWFYAGGGVFRYGNPSLDYLPFDPSSSNAQRNTPFSLSRYGVYCILKDKKGYVWFGTQAEGVSRYDGKTLTWFKEKGLAGPAVLGLFEDSKGNLWFGNNGAGLFRYDGKSLINFTEEKGLSNSDFRVSGKPGLGTLARVYSINEDNNGNIWIGTVDAGVWKYDGNTLTNYTTKNGLTSNAVNTIYKDKNGELWFGTDADGICKFNGTTFTEFFIK
;
A
#
# COMPACT_ATOMS: atom_id res chain seq x y z
N MET A 1 12.34 56.25 -12.30
CA MET A 1 11.17 55.55 -11.71
C MET A 1 10.81 54.39 -12.59
N ARG A 2 11.25 53.16 -12.26
CA ARG A 2 10.85 51.92 -12.93
C ARG A 2 10.33 51.02 -11.84
N PHE A 3 9.03 50.71 -11.91
CA PHE A 3 8.36 49.77 -11.03
C PHE A 3 8.77 48.34 -11.38
N ILE A 4 9.37 47.63 -10.42
CA ILE A 4 9.61 46.19 -10.46
C ILE A 4 8.34 45.52 -9.92
N LYS A 5 7.65 44.81 -10.80
CA LYS A 5 6.55 43.91 -10.38
C LYS A 5 7.14 42.64 -9.77
N LEU A 6 6.92 42.49 -8.48
CA LEU A 6 7.17 41.24 -7.76
C LEU A 6 6.07 40.24 -8.15
N ILE A 7 6.40 39.16 -8.83
CA ILE A 7 5.50 38.03 -9.06
C ILE A 7 5.63 37.12 -7.86
N LEU A 8 4.61 37.14 -6.99
CA LEU A 8 4.47 36.13 -5.94
C LEU A 8 4.01 34.82 -6.59
N ASN A 9 4.89 33.85 -6.64
CA ASN A 9 4.55 32.45 -6.90
C ASN A 9 3.72 31.92 -5.72
N LYS A 10 2.42 31.85 -5.87
CA LYS A 10 1.54 31.08 -4.97
C LYS A 10 1.70 29.61 -5.32
N ALA A 11 2.47 28.89 -4.54
CA ALA A 11 2.40 27.44 -4.49
C ALA A 11 1.04 27.06 -3.91
N LEU A 12 0.19 26.43 -4.71
CA LEU A 12 -1.03 25.78 -4.22
C LEU A 12 -0.64 24.49 -3.52
N PRO A 13 -1.11 24.26 -2.27
CA PRO A 13 -0.95 22.96 -1.65
C PRO A 13 -1.91 21.96 -2.30
N PHE A 14 -1.38 20.85 -2.76
CA PHE A 14 -2.17 19.68 -3.15
C PHE A 14 -2.89 19.15 -1.91
N SER A 15 -4.15 19.45 -1.77
CA SER A 15 -5.02 18.81 -0.80
C SER A 15 -5.36 17.41 -1.30
N VAL A 16 -4.76 16.40 -0.68
CA VAL A 16 -5.38 15.07 -0.62
C VAL A 16 -6.67 15.27 0.17
N LEU A 17 -7.80 15.15 -0.49
CA LEU A 17 -9.12 15.22 0.16
C LEU A 17 -9.29 13.97 1.03
N THR A 18 -8.78 14.01 2.25
CA THR A 18 -9.25 13.14 3.33
C THR A 18 -10.50 13.79 3.90
N VAL A 19 -11.65 13.24 3.56
CA VAL A 19 -12.91 13.62 4.19
C VAL A 19 -12.89 13.10 5.62
N PHE A 20 -12.51 13.96 6.56
CA PHE A 20 -12.76 13.71 7.98
C PHE A 20 -14.20 14.06 8.28
N SER A 21 -15.01 13.04 8.54
CA SER A 21 -16.33 13.20 9.13
C SER A 21 -16.14 13.49 10.62
N SER A 22 -16.22 14.76 11.03
CA SER A 22 -16.21 15.16 12.44
C SER A 22 -17.60 14.94 13.04
N CYS A 23 -17.74 13.94 13.90
CA CYS A 23 -18.86 13.88 14.82
C CYS A 23 -18.65 14.86 15.97
N ASN A 24 -19.48 15.92 16.04
CA ASN A 24 -19.63 16.79 17.19
C ASN A 24 -20.36 16.02 18.30
N ALA A 25 -19.67 15.74 19.40
CA ALA A 25 -20.31 15.32 20.64
C ALA A 25 -20.69 16.58 21.45
N GLN A 26 -21.97 16.85 21.57
CA GLN A 26 -22.49 17.83 22.54
C GLN A 26 -22.53 17.20 23.94
N ASN A 27 -21.83 17.84 24.87
CA ASN A 27 -21.98 17.62 26.31
C ASN A 27 -23.39 17.99 26.78
N GLN A 28 -24.08 17.05 27.38
CA GLN A 28 -25.12 17.36 28.35
C GLN A 28 -24.84 16.58 29.66
N ASN A 29 -24.52 17.36 30.68
CA ASN A 29 -24.54 16.90 32.08
C ASN A 29 -25.96 16.59 32.49
N ASN A 30 -26.20 15.44 33.11
CA ASN A 30 -27.21 15.31 34.16
C ASN A 30 -26.84 14.16 35.12
N ASN A 31 -26.73 14.55 36.38
CA ASN A 31 -26.62 13.65 37.56
C ASN A 31 -27.92 12.86 37.77
N SER A 32 -27.80 11.58 38.10
CA SER A 32 -28.47 10.96 39.26
C SER A 32 -28.16 9.46 39.39
N SER A 33 -27.66 9.12 40.60
CA SER A 33 -27.92 7.94 41.44
C SER A 33 -27.75 6.52 40.88
N ASP A 34 -26.78 5.85 41.53
CA ASP A 34 -26.72 4.43 41.90
C ASP A 34 -27.93 3.56 41.59
N LYS A 35 -27.68 2.49 40.80
CA LYS A 35 -28.06 1.12 41.11
C LYS A 35 -27.50 0.12 40.07
N THR A 36 -26.77 -0.88 40.60
CA THR A 36 -26.64 -2.24 40.05
C THR A 36 -25.88 -2.38 38.73
N ILE A 37 -24.53 -2.42 38.84
CA ILE A 37 -23.68 -3.05 37.84
C ILE A 37 -23.57 -4.54 38.21
N ASN A 38 -24.36 -5.35 37.54
CA ASN A 38 -24.04 -6.75 37.26
C ASN A 38 -25.05 -7.24 36.22
N THR A 39 -24.59 -7.45 35.04
CA THR A 39 -25.11 -8.23 33.90
C THR A 39 -24.93 -7.43 32.62
N HIS A 40 -23.92 -7.75 31.87
CA HIS A 40 -23.79 -7.80 30.42
C HIS A 40 -22.32 -7.63 29.99
N LEU A 41 -21.46 -8.50 30.51
CA LEU A 41 -20.24 -8.92 29.81
C LEU A 41 -20.50 -10.26 29.15
N THR A 42 -21.63 -10.40 28.44
CA THR A 42 -21.68 -11.33 27.32
C THR A 42 -21.04 -10.63 26.16
N ALA A 43 -19.78 -10.95 25.93
CA ALA A 43 -19.11 -10.64 24.68
C ALA A 43 -20.07 -10.97 23.54
N GLN A 44 -20.44 -9.98 22.75
CA GLN A 44 -20.95 -10.21 21.42
C GLN A 44 -19.80 -10.87 20.64
N PHE A 45 -19.75 -12.19 20.67
CA PHE A 45 -19.06 -12.95 19.64
C PHE A 45 -19.88 -12.70 18.37
N ASN A 46 -19.50 -11.67 17.64
CA ASN A 46 -20.06 -11.38 16.34
C ASN A 46 -19.92 -12.63 15.49
N ASN A 47 -20.99 -12.97 14.81
CA ASN A 47 -21.10 -14.14 13.99
C ASN A 47 -20.05 -14.11 12.87
N PHE A 48 -18.86 -14.71 13.07
CA PHE A 48 -17.89 -15.00 12.02
C PHE A 48 -18.45 -15.86 10.87
N ASN A 49 -19.75 -16.09 10.85
CA ASN A 49 -20.46 -16.89 9.87
C ASN A 49 -21.31 -16.09 8.88
N GLU A 50 -21.31 -14.76 8.96
CA GLU A 50 -22.08 -13.98 8.01
C GLU A 50 -21.36 -13.97 6.65
N GLN A 51 -21.96 -14.65 5.67
CA GLN A 51 -21.47 -14.70 4.29
C GLN A 51 -21.98 -13.45 3.55
N VAL A 52 -21.07 -12.74 2.92
CA VAL A 52 -21.39 -11.65 2.00
C VAL A 52 -21.33 -12.16 0.56
N LYS A 53 -22.05 -11.52 -0.36
CA LYS A 53 -22.13 -11.96 -1.76
C LYS A 53 -21.33 -11.09 -2.70
N VAL A 54 -20.88 -9.92 -2.25
CA VAL A 54 -20.22 -8.91 -3.08
C VAL A 54 -19.02 -8.37 -2.36
N ILE A 55 -17.89 -8.29 -3.06
CA ILE A 55 -16.67 -7.62 -2.59
C ILE A 55 -16.85 -6.12 -2.82
N ASP A 56 -16.32 -5.29 -1.91
CA ASP A 56 -16.24 -3.84 -2.09
C ASP A 56 -15.49 -3.48 -3.39
N LYS A 57 -15.88 -2.36 -3.97
CA LYS A 57 -15.37 -1.95 -5.28
C LYS A 57 -13.99 -1.31 -5.24
N ASN A 58 -13.50 -0.85 -4.09
CA ASN A 58 -12.21 -0.20 -3.95
C ASN A 58 -11.18 -1.13 -3.32
N ILE A 59 -10.47 -1.88 -4.15
CA ILE A 59 -9.48 -2.88 -3.74
C ILE A 59 -8.09 -2.26 -3.66
N ARG A 60 -7.45 -2.38 -2.50
CA ARG A 60 -6.11 -1.83 -2.21
C ARG A 60 -5.02 -2.89 -2.18
N SER A 61 -5.35 -4.11 -1.74
CA SER A 61 -4.40 -5.22 -1.65
C SER A 61 -5.07 -6.55 -1.94
N ILE A 62 -4.32 -7.47 -2.54
CA ILE A 62 -4.73 -8.86 -2.80
C ILE A 62 -3.61 -9.75 -2.31
N PHE A 63 -3.95 -10.81 -1.59
CA PHE A 63 -2.99 -11.79 -1.06
C PHE A 63 -3.60 -13.18 -1.04
N GLN A 64 -2.83 -14.21 -1.40
CA GLN A 64 -3.23 -15.61 -1.25
C GLN A 64 -2.40 -16.26 -0.14
N ASP A 65 -3.06 -16.72 0.92
CA ASP A 65 -2.40 -17.34 2.06
C ASP A 65 -1.86 -18.76 1.75
N SER A 66 -1.13 -19.34 2.70
CA SER A 66 -0.52 -20.67 2.55
C SER A 66 -1.57 -21.77 2.35
N LYS A 67 -2.79 -21.57 2.85
CA LYS A 67 -3.93 -22.48 2.73
C LYS A 67 -4.67 -22.36 1.40
N GLY A 68 -4.31 -21.36 0.57
CA GLY A 68 -4.91 -21.10 -0.74
C GLY A 68 -6.12 -20.15 -0.71
N ASN A 69 -6.46 -19.58 0.45
CA ASN A 69 -7.51 -18.59 0.55
C ASN A 69 -7.04 -17.24 0.01
N TYR A 70 -7.95 -16.45 -0.54
CA TYR A 70 -7.68 -15.09 -1.01
C TYR A 70 -8.17 -14.07 0.02
N TRP A 71 -7.33 -13.09 0.25
CA TRP A 71 -7.61 -11.94 1.10
C TRP A 71 -7.64 -10.69 0.24
N PHE A 72 -8.71 -9.89 0.36
CA PHE A 72 -8.88 -8.65 -0.39
C PHE A 72 -9.02 -7.50 0.58
N GLY A 73 -7.98 -6.68 0.67
CA GLY A 73 -8.00 -5.46 1.47
C GLY A 73 -8.62 -4.31 0.69
N THR A 74 -9.47 -3.53 1.35
CA THR A 74 -10.23 -2.44 0.73
C THR A 74 -9.85 -1.08 1.27
N ASN A 75 -10.37 -0.02 0.65
CA ASN A 75 -10.14 1.37 1.05
C ASN A 75 -11.12 1.89 2.11
N GLY A 76 -11.88 1.01 2.79
CA GLY A 76 -12.82 1.49 3.81
C GLY A 76 -13.86 0.47 4.24
N ALA A 77 -13.92 -0.69 3.58
CA ALA A 77 -14.84 -1.77 3.92
C ALA A 77 -14.16 -2.93 4.66
N GLY A 78 -12.96 -2.72 5.20
CA GLY A 78 -12.19 -3.76 5.89
C GLY A 78 -11.51 -4.72 4.95
N VAL A 79 -11.48 -6.00 5.30
CA VAL A 79 -10.87 -7.07 4.54
C VAL A 79 -11.86 -8.20 4.27
N TYR A 80 -11.77 -8.78 3.08
CA TYR A 80 -12.57 -9.94 2.69
C TYR A 80 -11.68 -11.17 2.63
N LEU A 81 -12.20 -12.29 3.12
CA LEU A 81 -11.63 -13.64 3.01
C LEU A 81 -12.49 -14.47 2.07
N TYR A 82 -11.89 -14.98 1.00
CA TYR A 82 -12.51 -15.88 0.05
C TYR A 82 -11.80 -17.24 0.07
N ASP A 83 -12.48 -18.28 0.53
CA ASP A 83 -11.97 -19.64 0.62
C ASP A 83 -12.26 -20.49 -0.63
N THR A 84 -12.51 -19.84 -1.77
CA THR A 84 -12.96 -20.41 -3.06
C THR A 84 -14.43 -20.87 -3.11
N LYS A 85 -15.15 -20.80 -2.00
CA LYS A 85 -16.58 -21.18 -1.89
C LYS A 85 -17.41 -20.09 -1.24
N THR A 86 -16.88 -19.51 -0.17
CA THR A 86 -17.57 -18.53 0.67
C THR A 86 -16.75 -17.25 0.77
N LEU A 87 -17.45 -16.13 0.88
CA LEU A 87 -16.87 -14.82 1.14
C LEU A 87 -17.29 -14.36 2.53
N LYS A 88 -16.31 -13.94 3.32
CA LYS A 88 -16.52 -13.32 4.63
C LYS A 88 -15.90 -11.94 4.63
N GLN A 89 -16.53 -11.00 5.31
CA GLN A 89 -16.02 -9.64 5.52
C GLN A 89 -15.63 -9.46 6.97
N PHE A 90 -14.54 -8.76 7.23
CA PHE A 90 -14.08 -8.38 8.56
C PHE A 90 -13.76 -6.88 8.59
N THR A 91 -14.15 -6.24 9.68
CA THR A 91 -14.09 -4.80 9.89
C THR A 91 -13.47 -4.45 11.26
N VAL A 92 -13.49 -3.18 11.62
CA VAL A 92 -13.11 -2.74 12.97
C VAL A 92 -13.97 -3.37 14.07
N ASP A 93 -15.22 -3.75 13.76
CA ASP A 93 -16.11 -4.43 14.71
C ASP A 93 -15.64 -5.85 15.02
N ASP A 94 -14.83 -6.45 14.13
CA ASP A 94 -14.22 -7.77 14.32
C ASP A 94 -12.81 -7.69 14.93
N GLY A 95 -12.28 -6.47 15.15
CA GLY A 95 -10.97 -6.22 15.77
C GLY A 95 -9.86 -5.78 14.83
N LEU A 96 -10.18 -5.42 13.56
CA LEU A 96 -9.24 -4.69 12.73
C LEU A 96 -8.91 -3.32 13.33
N ALA A 97 -7.69 -2.85 13.16
CA ALA A 97 -7.27 -1.53 13.62
C ALA A 97 -7.92 -0.39 12.81
N ASP A 98 -8.20 -0.61 11.53
CA ASP A 98 -8.89 0.32 10.63
C ASP A 98 -9.47 -0.43 9.43
N ASN A 99 -10.56 0.10 8.84
CA ASN A 99 -11.22 -0.50 7.67
C ASN A 99 -10.49 -0.26 6.33
N GLN A 100 -9.48 0.59 6.29
CA GLN A 100 -8.58 0.71 5.15
C GLN A 100 -7.43 -0.28 5.31
N VAL A 101 -7.40 -1.35 4.51
CA VAL A 101 -6.38 -2.40 4.56
C VAL A 101 -5.47 -2.28 3.34
N ILE A 102 -4.21 -1.90 3.58
CA ILE A 102 -3.24 -1.54 2.52
C ILE A 102 -2.25 -2.68 2.26
N ASN A 103 -1.87 -3.41 3.31
CA ASN A 103 -0.86 -4.46 3.24
C ASN A 103 -1.37 -5.72 3.93
N ILE A 104 -1.11 -6.87 3.33
CA ILE A 104 -1.47 -8.19 3.88
C ILE A 104 -0.26 -9.10 3.77
N GLN A 105 0.12 -9.75 4.86
CA GLN A 105 1.26 -10.66 4.94
C GLN A 105 0.89 -11.88 5.79
N GLU A 106 1.62 -12.97 5.64
CA GLU A 106 1.51 -14.19 6.44
C GLU A 106 2.82 -14.45 7.18
N ASP A 107 2.74 -14.77 8.47
CA ASP A 107 3.89 -15.21 9.24
C ASP A 107 4.13 -16.73 9.13
N ASP A 108 5.26 -17.21 9.64
CA ASP A 108 5.63 -18.63 9.58
C ASP A 108 4.69 -19.56 10.37
N LEU A 109 3.85 -19.00 11.23
CA LEU A 109 2.83 -19.73 11.99
C LEU A 109 1.49 -19.80 11.24
N GLY A 110 1.39 -19.14 10.07
CA GLY A 110 0.18 -19.05 9.27
C GLY A 110 -0.83 -18.03 9.79
N ASN A 111 -0.40 -17.09 10.65
CA ASN A 111 -1.23 -15.95 11.01
C ASN A 111 -1.16 -14.90 9.90
N ILE A 112 -2.29 -14.24 9.65
CA ILE A 112 -2.39 -13.18 8.65
C ILE A 112 -2.29 -11.83 9.34
N TRP A 113 -1.41 -10.99 8.84
CA TRP A 113 -1.11 -9.67 9.35
C TRP A 113 -1.56 -8.59 8.38
N PHE A 114 -2.13 -7.52 8.91
CA PHE A 114 -2.72 -6.43 8.16
C PHE A 114 -2.10 -5.09 8.58
N GLY A 115 -1.54 -4.37 7.61
CA GLY A 115 -1.20 -2.97 7.76
C GLY A 115 -2.37 -2.11 7.27
N THR A 116 -2.80 -1.14 8.09
CA THR A 116 -4.00 -0.35 7.85
C THR A 116 -3.72 1.14 7.61
N GLY A 117 -4.73 1.89 7.16
CA GLY A 117 -4.61 3.26 6.66
C GLY A 117 -4.10 4.29 7.68
N VAL A 118 -4.36 4.10 8.96
CA VAL A 118 -3.86 4.95 10.04
C VAL A 118 -2.55 4.41 10.65
N PHE A 119 -1.80 3.63 9.87
CA PHE A 119 -0.59 2.94 10.30
C PHE A 119 -0.83 1.95 11.45
N GLY A 120 -2.07 1.46 11.58
CA GLY A 120 -2.43 0.41 12.52
C GLY A 120 -1.97 -0.95 12.03
N ILE A 121 -1.77 -1.88 12.96
CA ILE A 121 -1.37 -3.27 12.66
C ILE A 121 -2.30 -4.22 13.38
N SER A 122 -2.85 -5.17 12.63
CA SER A 122 -3.73 -6.23 13.14
C SER A 122 -3.22 -7.59 12.73
N LYS A 123 -3.49 -8.59 13.57
CA LYS A 123 -3.20 -10.00 13.30
C LYS A 123 -4.48 -10.82 13.40
N PHE A 124 -4.67 -11.74 12.45
CA PHE A 124 -5.69 -12.78 12.48
C PHE A 124 -5.00 -14.14 12.70
N ASP A 125 -5.37 -14.84 13.78
CA ASP A 125 -4.78 -16.13 14.17
C ASP A 125 -5.54 -17.34 13.63
N GLY A 126 -6.49 -17.12 12.73
CA GLY A 126 -7.42 -18.13 12.22
C GLY A 126 -8.75 -18.15 12.94
N THR A 127 -8.88 -17.49 14.10
CA THR A 127 -10.09 -17.45 14.93
C THR A 127 -10.54 -16.03 15.27
N LYS A 128 -9.60 -15.12 15.54
CA LYS A 128 -9.88 -13.74 15.96
C LYS A 128 -8.87 -12.76 15.43
N PHE A 129 -9.27 -11.50 15.35
CA PHE A 129 -8.37 -10.36 15.12
C PHE A 129 -7.85 -9.83 16.47
N THR A 130 -6.60 -9.39 16.45
CA THR A 130 -5.97 -8.68 17.57
C THR A 130 -5.23 -7.47 17.00
N SER A 131 -5.52 -6.27 17.52
CA SER A 131 -4.77 -5.06 17.18
C SER A 131 -3.47 -5.00 17.98
N HIS A 132 -2.35 -4.80 17.30
CA HIS A 132 -1.02 -4.64 17.89
C HIS A 132 -0.51 -3.18 17.85
N THR A 133 -1.34 -2.25 17.40
CA THR A 133 -0.97 -0.83 17.24
C THR A 133 -0.43 -0.21 18.54
N ASN A 134 -1.02 -0.55 19.67
CA ASN A 134 -0.61 -0.02 20.98
C ASN A 134 0.63 -0.72 21.58
N GLU A 135 1.12 -1.78 20.96
CA GLU A 135 2.30 -2.55 21.42
C GLU A 135 3.59 -2.10 20.74
N ILE A 136 3.50 -1.11 19.84
CA ILE A 136 4.64 -0.61 19.07
C ILE A 136 5.66 0.04 20.02
N LYS A 137 6.88 -0.48 20.02
CA LYS A 137 7.99 0.10 20.73
C LYS A 137 8.61 1.22 19.91
N ILE A 138 8.47 2.44 20.39
CA ILE A 138 9.13 3.61 19.80
C ILE A 138 10.45 3.77 20.53
N THR A 139 11.55 3.37 19.90
CA THR A 139 12.89 3.54 20.45
C THR A 139 13.40 4.96 20.14
N ASN A 140 13.83 5.66 21.19
CA ASN A 140 14.48 6.97 21.04
C ASN A 140 15.96 6.74 20.77
N GLY A 141 16.40 6.92 19.52
CA GLY A 141 17.82 7.09 19.28
C GLY A 141 18.53 6.07 18.41
N THR A 142 19.84 6.14 18.47
CA THR A 142 20.85 5.50 17.64
C THR A 142 21.07 4.01 17.91
N ASP A 143 20.42 3.44 18.90
CA ASP A 143 20.67 2.08 19.41
C ASP A 143 19.67 1.04 18.87
N ILE A 144 19.06 1.33 17.71
CA ILE A 144 18.20 0.34 17.05
C ILE A 144 19.11 -0.65 16.36
N ASP A 145 19.13 -1.86 16.90
CA ASP A 145 19.70 -2.99 16.20
C ASP A 145 18.77 -3.35 15.02
N TRP A 146 19.17 -2.91 13.84
CA TRP A 146 18.46 -3.16 12.60
C TRP A 146 18.77 -4.57 12.05
N GLU A 147 19.25 -5.50 12.84
CA GLU A 147 19.42 -6.87 12.34
C GLU A 147 18.10 -7.42 11.81
N SER A 148 17.96 -7.48 10.49
CA SER A 148 16.82 -8.08 9.81
C SER A 148 16.96 -9.59 9.80
N LYS A 149 15.93 -10.30 10.27
CA LYS A 149 15.83 -11.75 10.18
C LYS A 149 14.98 -12.16 8.97
N ASN A 150 15.13 -13.38 8.52
CA ASN A 150 14.42 -13.86 7.33
C ASN A 150 12.89 -13.79 7.45
N ASN A 151 12.36 -13.88 8.66
CA ASN A 151 10.93 -13.96 8.96
C ASN A 151 10.35 -12.66 9.51
N ASP A 152 11.09 -11.55 9.44
CA ASP A 152 10.59 -10.25 9.83
C ASP A 152 9.48 -9.78 8.90
N LEU A 153 8.37 -9.31 9.46
CA LEU A 153 7.31 -8.63 8.73
C LEU A 153 7.50 -7.12 8.83
N TRP A 154 7.19 -6.44 7.74
CA TRP A 154 7.42 -5.00 7.61
C TRP A 154 6.12 -4.29 7.28
N PHE A 155 5.82 -3.19 7.98
CA PHE A 155 4.59 -2.41 7.81
C PHE A 155 4.89 -0.94 7.62
N TYR A 156 3.97 -0.26 6.98
CA TYR A 156 4.06 1.18 6.69
C TYR A 156 3.99 2.00 7.96
N ALA A 157 4.77 3.10 8.00
CA ALA A 157 4.68 4.11 9.04
C ALA A 157 4.86 5.50 8.45
N GLY A 158 4.40 6.52 9.14
CA GLY A 158 4.38 7.90 8.64
C GLY A 158 5.75 8.53 8.43
N GLY A 159 6.78 8.05 9.12
CA GLY A 159 8.16 8.58 9.02
C GLY A 159 9.24 7.51 8.94
N GLY A 160 8.87 6.28 8.57
CA GLY A 160 9.73 5.12 8.51
C GLY A 160 8.93 3.84 8.35
N VAL A 161 9.27 2.79 9.09
CA VAL A 161 8.59 1.49 9.02
C VAL A 161 8.39 0.90 10.41
N PHE A 162 7.40 0.01 10.53
CA PHE A 162 7.33 -0.93 11.64
C PHE A 162 7.92 -2.26 11.20
N ARG A 163 8.68 -2.89 12.09
CA ARG A 163 9.22 -4.23 11.92
C ARG A 163 8.68 -5.13 13.02
N TYR A 164 8.04 -6.22 12.65
CA TYR A 164 7.71 -7.30 13.57
C TYR A 164 8.75 -8.40 13.46
N GLY A 165 9.54 -8.55 14.51
CA GLY A 165 10.63 -9.54 14.62
C GLY A 165 10.41 -10.49 15.79
N ASN A 166 9.23 -11.06 15.91
CA ASN A 166 8.70 -11.97 16.94
C ASN A 166 9.60 -12.11 18.20
N PRO A 167 9.22 -11.58 19.40
CA PRO A 167 7.84 -11.11 19.68
C PRO A 167 7.67 -9.58 19.63
N SER A 168 8.65 -8.81 19.18
CA SER A 168 8.59 -7.33 19.26
C SER A 168 8.09 -6.70 17.97
N LEU A 169 7.39 -5.58 18.13
CA LEU A 169 6.99 -4.68 17.06
C LEU A 169 7.70 -3.35 17.28
N ASP A 170 8.70 -3.07 16.45
CA ASP A 170 9.58 -1.92 16.60
C ASP A 170 9.31 -0.87 15.53
N TYR A 171 9.33 0.42 15.89
CA TYR A 171 9.32 1.52 14.92
C TYR A 171 10.75 1.93 14.56
N LEU A 172 11.02 1.98 13.26
CA LEU A 172 12.32 2.32 12.68
C LEU A 172 12.18 3.63 11.88
N PRO A 173 12.56 4.79 12.47
CA PRO A 173 12.49 6.08 11.80
C PRO A 173 13.56 6.21 10.70
N PHE A 174 13.22 6.85 9.57
CA PHE A 174 14.13 7.08 8.45
C PHE A 174 14.82 8.45 8.48
N ASP A 175 14.26 9.42 9.18
CA ASP A 175 14.86 10.75 9.29
C ASP A 175 15.94 10.79 10.39
N PRO A 176 17.23 10.91 10.02
CA PRO A 176 18.31 10.97 11.01
C PRO A 176 18.38 12.31 11.75
N SER A 177 17.76 13.36 11.19
CA SER A 177 17.89 14.75 11.68
C SER A 177 16.73 15.21 12.59
N SER A 178 15.64 14.44 12.65
CA SER A 178 14.47 14.84 13.43
C SER A 178 14.80 14.84 14.93
N SER A 179 14.63 16.00 15.56
CA SER A 179 14.71 16.13 17.03
C SER A 179 13.68 15.19 17.67
N ASN A 180 13.97 14.72 18.88
CA ASN A 180 13.22 13.68 19.59
C ASN A 180 11.69 13.85 19.62
N ALA A 181 11.17 15.06 19.53
CA ALA A 181 9.72 15.32 19.56
C ALA A 181 9.00 14.98 18.24
N GLN A 182 9.65 15.13 17.08
CA GLN A 182 9.05 14.83 15.76
C GLN A 182 9.28 13.36 15.35
N ARG A 183 10.26 12.68 15.91
CA ARG A 183 10.50 11.24 15.71
C ARG A 183 9.41 10.36 16.31
N ASN A 184 8.65 10.88 17.27
CA ASN A 184 7.71 10.13 18.09
C ASN A 184 6.28 10.09 17.49
N THR A 185 6.10 10.42 16.23
CA THR A 185 4.79 10.33 15.57
C THR A 185 4.83 9.38 14.37
N PRO A 186 5.00 8.05 14.59
CA PRO A 186 4.99 7.07 13.49
C PRO A 186 3.66 7.07 12.73
N PHE A 187 2.62 7.64 13.31
CA PHE A 187 1.27 7.77 12.76
C PHE A 187 1.01 9.07 11.98
N SER A 188 2.02 9.95 11.85
CA SER A 188 1.93 11.19 11.07
C SER A 188 2.77 11.09 9.81
N LEU A 189 2.13 11.28 8.65
CA LEU A 189 2.80 11.18 7.36
C LEU A 189 3.83 12.31 7.19
N SER A 190 5.07 11.93 6.97
CA SER A 190 6.19 12.80 6.63
C SER A 190 6.71 12.52 5.21
N ARG A 191 7.70 13.27 4.76
CA ARG A 191 8.38 12.99 3.48
C ARG A 191 9.06 11.61 3.42
N TYR A 192 9.36 11.00 4.58
CA TYR A 192 9.91 9.66 4.75
C TYR A 192 8.84 8.58 4.95
N GLY A 193 7.55 8.95 4.94
CA GLY A 193 6.46 8.00 5.07
C GLY A 193 6.52 6.94 3.98
N VAL A 194 6.34 5.66 4.37
CA VAL A 194 6.49 4.52 3.46
C VAL A 194 5.16 4.14 2.86
N TYR A 195 5.14 3.87 1.56
CA TYR A 195 3.96 3.45 0.80
C TYR A 195 4.05 2.04 0.21
N CYS A 196 5.27 1.53 0.02
CA CYS A 196 5.47 0.18 -0.48
C CYS A 196 6.77 -0.41 0.07
N ILE A 197 6.78 -1.72 0.26
CA ILE A 197 7.87 -2.48 0.84
C ILE A 197 8.08 -3.74 0.00
N LEU A 198 9.34 -4.04 -0.29
CA LEU A 198 9.75 -5.24 -1.02
C LEU A 198 10.96 -5.86 -0.34
N LYS A 199 10.93 -7.16 -0.06
CA LYS A 199 12.12 -7.95 0.25
C LYS A 199 12.58 -8.63 -1.04
N ASP A 200 13.80 -8.31 -1.50
CA ASP A 200 14.35 -8.90 -2.71
C ASP A 200 14.94 -10.30 -2.47
N LYS A 201 15.25 -11.01 -3.54
CA LYS A 201 15.81 -12.39 -3.50
C LYS A 201 17.19 -12.45 -2.84
N LYS A 202 17.88 -11.31 -2.67
CA LYS A 202 19.17 -11.22 -1.98
C LYS A 202 19.01 -10.94 -0.48
N GLY A 203 17.77 -10.73 -0.03
CA GLY A 203 17.43 -10.44 1.36
C GLY A 203 17.46 -8.97 1.73
N TYR A 204 17.72 -8.05 0.78
CA TYR A 204 17.58 -6.62 1.03
C TYR A 204 16.12 -6.23 1.15
N VAL A 205 15.82 -5.26 1.99
CA VAL A 205 14.48 -4.69 2.12
C VAL A 205 14.46 -3.30 1.48
N TRP A 206 13.52 -3.11 0.55
CA TRP A 206 13.37 -1.88 -0.21
C TRP A 206 12.10 -1.15 0.23
N PHE A 207 12.17 0.16 0.35
CA PHE A 207 11.09 1.01 0.82
C PHE A 207 10.88 2.16 -0.16
N GLY A 208 9.68 2.26 -0.71
CA GLY A 208 9.23 3.41 -1.49
C GLY A 208 8.60 4.46 -0.58
N THR A 209 9.04 5.71 -0.70
CA THR A 209 8.66 6.77 0.24
C THR A 209 7.80 7.86 -0.39
N GLN A 210 7.20 8.70 0.48
CA GLN A 210 6.37 9.83 0.10
C GLN A 210 7.13 10.85 -0.77
N ALA A 211 8.38 11.19 -0.45
CA ALA A 211 9.09 12.22 -1.17
C ALA A 211 10.61 12.02 -1.27
N GLU A 212 11.18 11.02 -0.60
CA GLU A 212 12.62 10.77 -0.57
C GLU A 212 13.08 9.72 -1.59
N GLY A 213 12.18 9.26 -2.47
CA GLY A 213 12.47 8.24 -3.46
C GLY A 213 12.42 6.83 -2.86
N VAL A 214 13.44 6.02 -3.12
CA VAL A 214 13.55 4.64 -2.65
C VAL A 214 14.73 4.49 -1.72
N SER A 215 14.56 3.77 -0.62
CA SER A 215 15.69 3.32 0.21
C SER A 215 15.81 1.81 0.19
N ARG A 216 17.06 1.32 0.22
CA ARG A 216 17.43 -0.08 0.39
C ARG A 216 18.10 -0.29 1.72
N TYR A 217 17.61 -1.24 2.47
CA TYR A 217 18.19 -1.70 3.72
C TYR A 217 18.92 -3.03 3.52
N ASP A 218 20.19 -3.10 3.91
CA ASP A 218 21.06 -4.27 3.74
C ASP A 218 21.24 -5.11 5.02
N GLY A 219 20.45 -4.83 6.05
CA GLY A 219 20.57 -5.43 7.37
C GLY A 219 21.32 -4.54 8.38
N LYS A 220 21.96 -3.44 7.92
CA LYS A 220 22.73 -2.51 8.76
C LYS A 220 22.53 -1.05 8.40
N THR A 221 22.46 -0.74 7.10
CA THR A 221 22.44 0.62 6.59
C THR A 221 21.34 0.85 5.57
N LEU A 222 20.87 2.11 5.48
CA LEU A 222 19.96 2.56 4.46
C LEU A 222 20.75 3.25 3.33
N THR A 223 20.61 2.74 2.10
CA THR A 223 21.12 3.39 0.88
C THR A 223 19.95 4.04 0.14
N TRP A 224 20.10 5.31 -0.23
CA TRP A 224 19.03 6.09 -0.87
C TRP A 224 19.23 6.23 -2.38
N PHE A 225 18.13 6.08 -3.12
CA PHE A 225 18.02 6.29 -4.56
C PHE A 225 17.05 7.44 -4.79
N LYS A 226 17.57 8.58 -5.27
CA LYS A 226 16.83 9.84 -5.41
C LYS A 226 16.93 10.45 -6.82
N GLU A 227 17.76 9.87 -7.65
CA GLU A 227 18.17 10.42 -8.94
C GLU A 227 17.05 10.38 -9.97
N LYS A 228 17.22 11.12 -11.05
CA LYS A 228 16.38 11.13 -12.26
C LYS A 228 14.88 11.39 -11.96
N GLY A 229 14.58 12.13 -10.89
CA GLY A 229 13.22 12.46 -10.52
C GLY A 229 12.49 11.34 -9.72
N LEU A 230 13.20 10.33 -9.24
CA LEU A 230 12.62 9.30 -8.38
C LEU A 230 12.21 9.87 -7.01
N ALA A 231 12.95 10.83 -6.46
CA ALA A 231 12.51 11.64 -5.32
C ALA A 231 11.53 12.73 -5.77
N GLY A 232 10.55 13.06 -4.92
CA GLY A 232 9.50 14.06 -5.16
C GLY A 232 8.12 13.47 -4.96
N PRO A 233 7.40 13.05 -6.02
CA PRO A 233 6.14 12.32 -5.85
C PRO A 233 6.36 10.94 -5.23
N ALA A 234 5.33 10.43 -4.55
CA ALA A 234 5.41 9.17 -3.83
C ALA A 234 5.77 7.98 -4.74
N VAL A 235 6.62 7.09 -4.22
CA VAL A 235 6.89 5.78 -4.82
C VAL A 235 5.87 4.79 -4.23
N LEU A 236 4.98 4.28 -5.08
CA LEU A 236 3.81 3.50 -4.69
C LEU A 236 3.94 2.00 -5.01
N GLY A 237 4.84 1.63 -5.92
CA GLY A 237 5.07 0.25 -6.33
C GLY A 237 6.54 -0.12 -6.33
N LEU A 238 6.86 -1.29 -5.78
CA LEU A 238 8.17 -1.94 -5.84
C LEU A 238 8.00 -3.38 -6.29
N PHE A 239 8.84 -3.82 -7.21
CA PHE A 239 8.80 -5.18 -7.72
C PHE A 239 10.19 -5.66 -8.16
N GLU A 240 10.55 -6.91 -7.88
CA GLU A 240 11.72 -7.59 -8.42
C GLU A 240 11.27 -8.59 -9.48
N ASP A 241 11.73 -8.43 -10.72
CA ASP A 241 11.41 -9.35 -11.80
C ASP A 241 12.20 -10.67 -11.72
N SER A 242 11.85 -11.64 -12.58
CA SER A 242 12.51 -12.95 -12.63
C SER A 242 13.99 -12.84 -13.01
N LYS A 243 14.39 -11.77 -13.70
CA LYS A 243 15.77 -11.48 -14.14
C LYS A 243 16.59 -10.75 -13.06
N GLY A 244 15.97 -10.38 -11.92
CA GLY A 244 16.61 -9.65 -10.82
C GLY A 244 16.68 -8.14 -11.02
N ASN A 245 15.95 -7.57 -11.98
CA ASN A 245 15.79 -6.13 -12.04
C ASN A 245 14.75 -5.68 -11.03
N LEU A 246 15.00 -4.52 -10.43
CA LEU A 246 14.05 -3.87 -9.54
C LEU A 246 13.31 -2.77 -10.31
N TRP A 247 12.00 -2.77 -10.16
CA TRP A 247 11.10 -1.81 -10.78
C TRP A 247 10.47 -0.94 -9.71
N PHE A 248 10.50 0.40 -9.92
CA PHE A 248 9.99 1.39 -8.98
C PHE A 248 8.91 2.22 -9.66
N GLY A 249 7.69 2.16 -9.13
CA GLY A 249 6.54 2.92 -9.61
C GLY A 249 6.37 4.22 -8.85
N ASN A 250 6.51 5.33 -9.54
CA ASN A 250 6.40 6.68 -8.98
C ASN A 250 5.11 7.36 -9.45
N ASN A 251 4.46 8.11 -8.55
CA ASN A 251 3.20 8.81 -8.81
C ASN A 251 3.44 10.21 -9.42
N GLY A 252 4.11 10.26 -10.56
CA GLY A 252 4.36 11.52 -11.28
C GLY A 252 5.60 11.50 -12.16
N ALA A 253 6.61 10.69 -11.84
CA ALA A 253 7.79 10.49 -12.67
C ALA A 253 7.77 9.16 -13.43
N GLY A 254 6.75 8.31 -13.18
CA GLY A 254 6.54 7.08 -13.93
C GLY A 254 7.26 5.87 -13.38
N LEU A 255 7.70 4.99 -14.27
CA LEU A 255 8.33 3.73 -13.98
C LEU A 255 9.85 3.84 -14.09
N PHE A 256 10.56 3.33 -13.09
CA PHE A 256 12.02 3.22 -13.08
C PHE A 256 12.44 1.77 -13.06
N ARG A 257 13.62 1.48 -13.63
CA ARG A 257 14.26 0.17 -13.57
C ARG A 257 15.69 0.30 -13.05
N TYR A 258 16.02 -0.57 -12.09
CA TYR A 258 17.37 -0.71 -11.55
C TYR A 258 17.89 -2.13 -11.78
N ASP A 259 19.00 -2.29 -12.51
CA ASP A 259 19.59 -3.59 -12.87
C ASP A 259 20.67 -4.07 -11.89
N GLY A 260 20.78 -3.41 -10.74
CA GLY A 260 21.83 -3.65 -9.75
C GLY A 260 23.07 -2.75 -9.93
N LYS A 261 23.17 -2.01 -11.04
CA LYS A 261 24.26 -1.08 -11.35
C LYS A 261 23.74 0.31 -11.73
N SER A 262 22.75 0.35 -12.60
CA SER A 262 22.25 1.58 -13.20
C SER A 262 20.75 1.75 -12.94
N LEU A 263 20.35 2.94 -12.50
CA LEU A 263 18.96 3.36 -12.42
C LEU A 263 18.60 4.12 -13.70
N ILE A 264 17.52 3.73 -14.37
CA ILE A 264 16.97 4.43 -15.54
C ILE A 264 15.53 4.86 -15.27
N ASN A 265 15.10 5.99 -15.81
CA ASN A 265 13.70 6.34 -15.94
C ASN A 265 13.14 5.69 -17.19
N PHE A 266 12.50 4.53 -17.03
CA PHE A 266 11.95 3.73 -18.13
C PHE A 266 10.84 4.46 -18.87
N THR A 267 10.01 5.22 -18.15
CA THR A 267 8.92 6.01 -18.77
C THR A 267 9.45 7.09 -19.71
N GLU A 268 10.52 7.79 -19.34
CA GLU A 268 11.17 8.79 -20.19
C GLU A 268 11.86 8.13 -21.39
N GLU A 269 12.56 7.01 -21.17
CA GLU A 269 13.20 6.24 -22.25
C GLU A 269 12.19 5.80 -23.32
N LYS A 270 10.96 5.47 -22.91
CA LYS A 270 9.88 5.05 -23.84
C LYS A 270 9.04 6.21 -24.38
N GLY A 271 9.34 7.46 -24.00
CA GLY A 271 8.58 8.63 -24.44
C GLY A 271 7.14 8.69 -23.93
N LEU A 272 6.85 8.03 -22.79
CA LEU A 272 5.53 7.92 -22.19
C LEU A 272 5.37 8.82 -20.95
N SER A 273 6.30 9.75 -20.73
CA SER A 273 6.22 10.76 -19.68
C SER A 273 5.12 11.78 -19.98
N ASN A 274 4.57 12.38 -18.92
CA ASN A 274 3.64 13.49 -19.03
C ASN A 274 4.17 14.67 -18.21
N SER A 275 4.91 15.57 -18.87
CA SER A 275 5.42 16.79 -18.25
C SER A 275 4.30 17.72 -17.77
N ASP A 276 3.15 17.71 -18.45
CA ASP A 276 2.00 18.55 -18.11
C ASP A 276 1.31 18.09 -16.82
N PHE A 277 1.46 16.82 -16.45
CA PHE A 277 0.93 16.32 -15.17
C PHE A 277 1.45 17.15 -13.97
N ARG A 278 2.75 17.48 -13.95
CA ARG A 278 3.35 18.27 -12.86
C ARG A 278 2.85 19.71 -12.82
N VAL A 279 2.38 20.23 -13.96
CA VAL A 279 1.89 21.61 -14.10
C VAL A 279 0.37 21.68 -13.97
N SER A 280 -0.35 20.78 -14.61
CA SER A 280 -1.82 20.82 -14.71
C SER A 280 -2.53 19.91 -13.71
N GLY A 281 -1.84 18.92 -13.14
CA GLY A 281 -2.43 17.85 -12.33
C GLY A 281 -3.36 16.92 -13.11
N LYS A 282 -3.37 17.03 -14.44
CA LYS A 282 -4.22 16.21 -15.33
C LYS A 282 -3.37 15.13 -16.00
N PRO A 283 -3.39 13.90 -15.53
CA PRO A 283 -2.77 12.80 -16.23
C PRO A 283 -3.52 12.55 -17.54
N GLY A 284 -2.79 12.35 -18.60
CA GLY A 284 -3.37 11.97 -19.88
C GLY A 284 -3.57 10.46 -19.98
N LEU A 285 -4.67 10.02 -20.55
CA LEU A 285 -4.80 8.64 -21.02
C LEU A 285 -3.65 8.32 -21.97
N GLY A 286 -3.10 7.09 -21.88
CA GLY A 286 -1.98 6.67 -22.72
C GLY A 286 -0.60 7.09 -22.21
N THR A 287 -0.49 7.59 -20.99
CA THR A 287 0.79 7.88 -20.34
C THR A 287 1.15 6.83 -19.29
N LEU A 288 2.43 6.71 -18.95
CA LEU A 288 2.95 5.87 -17.88
C LEU A 288 3.50 6.74 -16.74
N ALA A 289 2.91 7.91 -16.53
CA ALA A 289 3.45 8.91 -15.58
C ALA A 289 3.13 8.60 -14.12
N ARG A 290 2.03 7.88 -13.84
CA ARG A 290 1.54 7.63 -12.48
C ARG A 290 1.38 6.13 -12.23
N VAL A 291 2.44 5.51 -11.76
CA VAL A 291 2.49 4.06 -11.52
C VAL A 291 2.15 3.73 -10.09
N TYR A 292 1.21 2.78 -9.91
CA TYR A 292 0.72 2.34 -8.61
C TYR A 292 1.20 0.93 -8.24
N SER A 293 1.13 0.00 -9.19
CA SER A 293 1.42 -1.41 -8.94
C SER A 293 2.19 -2.05 -10.10
N ILE A 294 3.00 -3.05 -9.79
CA ILE A 294 3.85 -3.75 -10.76
C ILE A 294 3.86 -5.23 -10.41
N ASN A 295 3.76 -6.09 -11.42
CA ASN A 295 3.95 -7.54 -11.28
C ASN A 295 4.47 -8.15 -12.58
N GLU A 296 4.86 -9.43 -12.54
CA GLU A 296 5.35 -10.19 -13.69
C GLU A 296 4.47 -11.42 -13.91
N ASP A 297 4.04 -11.68 -15.15
CA ASP A 297 3.34 -12.91 -15.49
C ASP A 297 4.31 -14.11 -15.67
N ASN A 298 3.76 -15.31 -15.95
CA ASN A 298 4.56 -16.51 -16.13
C ASN A 298 5.43 -16.52 -17.41
N ASN A 299 5.17 -15.58 -18.32
CA ASN A 299 5.95 -15.43 -19.55
C ASN A 299 7.07 -14.39 -19.40
N GLY A 300 7.21 -13.77 -18.21
CA GLY A 300 8.20 -12.72 -17.95
C GLY A 300 7.77 -11.35 -18.44
N ASN A 301 6.49 -11.14 -18.77
CA ASN A 301 5.99 -9.82 -19.11
C ASN A 301 5.74 -9.01 -17.83
N ILE A 302 6.16 -7.75 -17.84
CA ILE A 302 5.93 -6.82 -16.73
C ILE A 302 4.59 -6.13 -16.92
N TRP A 303 3.73 -6.24 -15.92
CA TRP A 303 2.43 -5.60 -15.86
C TRP A 303 2.48 -4.41 -14.92
N ILE A 304 2.01 -3.26 -15.39
CA ILE A 304 2.12 -1.96 -14.71
C ILE A 304 0.73 -1.36 -14.56
N GLY A 305 0.22 -1.29 -13.34
CA GLY A 305 -1.02 -0.62 -12.99
C GLY A 305 -0.80 0.87 -12.76
N THR A 306 -1.67 1.69 -13.32
CA THR A 306 -1.61 3.14 -13.20
C THR A 306 -2.80 3.69 -12.41
N VAL A 307 -2.65 4.94 -11.96
CA VAL A 307 -3.72 5.65 -11.22
C VAL A 307 -4.94 5.95 -12.10
N ASP A 308 -4.77 6.06 -13.43
CA ASP A 308 -5.80 6.61 -14.31
C ASP A 308 -5.66 6.26 -15.80
N ALA A 309 -4.58 5.56 -16.18
CA ALA A 309 -4.30 5.21 -17.56
C ALA A 309 -4.44 3.69 -17.84
N GLY A 310 -5.11 2.95 -16.96
CA GLY A 310 -5.31 1.51 -17.08
C GLY A 310 -4.07 0.71 -16.70
N VAL A 311 -3.86 -0.40 -17.42
CA VAL A 311 -2.75 -1.32 -17.24
C VAL A 311 -1.87 -1.32 -18.48
N TRP A 312 -0.57 -1.31 -18.29
CA TRP A 312 0.42 -1.51 -19.33
C TRP A 312 1.08 -2.88 -19.18
N LYS A 313 1.30 -3.55 -20.30
CA LYS A 313 2.06 -4.80 -20.40
C LYS A 313 3.32 -4.55 -21.22
N TYR A 314 4.49 -4.88 -20.67
CA TYR A 314 5.77 -4.83 -21.34
C TYR A 314 6.32 -6.26 -21.53
N ASP A 315 6.48 -6.69 -22.77
CA ASP A 315 6.96 -8.04 -23.13
C ASP A 315 8.49 -8.13 -23.30
N GLY A 316 9.21 -7.09 -22.93
CA GLY A 316 10.65 -6.96 -23.13
C GLY A 316 11.00 -6.12 -24.37
N ASN A 317 10.06 -5.89 -25.28
CA ASN A 317 10.23 -5.11 -26.50
C ASN A 317 9.12 -4.06 -26.66
N THR A 318 7.87 -4.50 -26.57
CA THR A 318 6.67 -3.70 -26.86
C THR A 318 5.89 -3.39 -25.59
N LEU A 319 5.32 -2.20 -25.52
CA LEU A 319 4.36 -1.77 -24.51
C LEU A 319 2.94 -1.77 -25.09
N THR A 320 2.04 -2.49 -24.44
CA THR A 320 0.62 -2.54 -24.79
C THR A 320 -0.21 -1.98 -23.66
N ASN A 321 -1.10 -1.03 -23.96
CA ASN A 321 -2.01 -0.43 -22.97
C ASN A 321 -3.40 -1.07 -23.03
N TYR A 322 -3.93 -1.42 -21.87
CA TYR A 322 -5.27 -1.95 -21.68
C TYR A 322 -6.05 -0.99 -20.77
N THR A 323 -7.28 -0.73 -21.17
CA THR A 323 -8.20 0.19 -20.47
C THR A 323 -9.57 -0.47 -20.28
N THR A 324 -10.55 0.29 -19.80
CA THR A 324 -11.95 -0.15 -19.73
C THR A 324 -12.49 -0.61 -21.10
N LYS A 325 -11.93 -0.12 -22.22
CA LYS A 325 -12.27 -0.60 -23.57
C LYS A 325 -11.86 -2.07 -23.82
N ASN A 326 -10.95 -2.59 -23.00
CA ASN A 326 -10.45 -3.97 -23.07
C ASN A 326 -11.01 -4.84 -21.93
N GLY A 327 -12.08 -4.38 -21.26
CA GLY A 327 -12.76 -5.10 -20.19
C GLY A 327 -12.21 -4.87 -18.79
N LEU A 328 -11.22 -3.96 -18.60
CA LEU A 328 -10.88 -3.51 -17.25
C LEU A 328 -12.10 -2.90 -16.57
N THR A 329 -12.32 -3.21 -15.31
CA THR A 329 -13.42 -2.61 -14.53
C THR A 329 -13.20 -1.12 -14.29
N SER A 330 -11.95 -0.69 -14.08
CA SER A 330 -11.57 0.72 -13.96
C SER A 330 -10.17 0.98 -14.53
N ASN A 331 -9.90 2.22 -14.97
CA ASN A 331 -8.54 2.63 -15.38
C ASN A 331 -7.62 2.97 -14.19
N ALA A 332 -8.14 2.99 -12.97
CA ALA A 332 -7.36 3.14 -11.74
C ALA A 332 -7.08 1.76 -11.15
N VAL A 333 -5.84 1.27 -11.30
CA VAL A 333 -5.44 -0.07 -10.90
C VAL A 333 -4.48 0.01 -9.72
N ASN A 334 -5.02 -0.25 -8.52
CA ASN A 334 -4.29 -0.10 -7.25
C ASN A 334 -3.32 -1.25 -6.98
N THR A 335 -3.68 -2.47 -7.40
CA THR A 335 -2.87 -3.66 -7.13
C THR A 335 -2.93 -4.65 -8.27
N ILE A 336 -1.79 -5.27 -8.56
CA ILE A 336 -1.67 -6.42 -9.47
C ILE A 336 -1.03 -7.55 -8.66
N TYR A 337 -1.73 -8.65 -8.53
CA TYR A 337 -1.29 -9.80 -7.75
C TYR A 337 -1.21 -11.05 -8.63
N LYS A 338 -0.09 -11.78 -8.57
CA LYS A 338 0.06 -13.10 -9.18
C LYS A 338 -0.14 -14.15 -8.12
N ASP A 339 -1.17 -14.98 -8.29
CA ASP A 339 -1.46 -16.06 -7.36
C ASP A 339 -0.52 -17.27 -7.55
N LYS A 340 -0.65 -18.27 -6.69
CA LYS A 340 0.18 -19.48 -6.71
C LYS A 340 -0.01 -20.34 -7.96
N ASN A 341 -1.11 -20.14 -8.70
CA ASN A 341 -1.38 -20.79 -9.99
C ASN A 341 -0.79 -19.99 -11.16
N GLY A 342 -0.27 -18.78 -10.90
CA GLY A 342 0.27 -17.86 -11.89
C GLY A 342 -0.78 -17.00 -12.58
N GLU A 343 -2.03 -16.99 -12.08
CA GLU A 343 -3.06 -16.08 -12.56
C GLU A 343 -2.84 -14.66 -12.02
N LEU A 344 -3.03 -13.66 -12.89
CA LEU A 344 -2.98 -12.27 -12.52
C LEU A 344 -4.36 -11.73 -12.13
N TRP A 345 -4.40 -11.13 -10.95
CA TRP A 345 -5.54 -10.45 -10.37
C TRP A 345 -5.28 -8.95 -10.34
N PHE A 346 -6.27 -8.16 -10.74
CA PHE A 346 -6.17 -6.71 -10.82
C PHE A 346 -7.24 -6.09 -9.92
N GLY A 347 -6.81 -5.45 -8.84
CA GLY A 347 -7.70 -4.71 -7.94
C GLY A 347 -7.77 -3.25 -8.34
N THR A 348 -8.98 -2.73 -8.50
CA THR A 348 -9.24 -1.38 -8.99
C THR A 348 -9.79 -0.45 -7.91
N ASP A 349 -9.81 0.85 -8.20
CA ASP A 349 -10.23 1.89 -7.24
C ASP A 349 -11.75 2.06 -7.14
N ALA A 350 -12.52 1.61 -8.12
CA ALA A 350 -13.95 1.93 -8.17
C ALA A 350 -14.85 0.75 -8.51
N ASP A 351 -14.33 -0.30 -9.13
CA ASP A 351 -15.14 -1.34 -9.75
C ASP A 351 -14.61 -2.77 -9.49
N GLY A 352 -14.04 -3.00 -8.28
CA GLY A 352 -13.73 -4.33 -7.78
C GLY A 352 -12.48 -4.97 -8.39
N ILE A 353 -12.61 -6.24 -8.75
CA ILE A 353 -11.50 -7.10 -9.17
C ILE A 353 -11.75 -7.62 -10.59
N CYS A 354 -10.71 -7.66 -11.41
CA CYS A 354 -10.75 -8.37 -12.68
C CYS A 354 -9.52 -9.28 -12.87
N LYS A 355 -9.64 -10.20 -13.82
CA LYS A 355 -8.58 -11.11 -14.24
C LYS A 355 -8.32 -10.97 -15.74
N PHE A 356 -7.09 -11.20 -16.17
CA PHE A 356 -6.74 -11.24 -17.58
C PHE A 356 -6.80 -12.67 -18.11
N ASN A 357 -7.57 -12.92 -19.17
CA ASN A 357 -7.75 -14.25 -19.76
C ASN A 357 -6.81 -14.55 -20.94
N GLY A 358 -5.79 -13.72 -21.15
CA GLY A 358 -4.87 -13.81 -22.29
C GLY A 358 -5.17 -12.82 -23.42
N THR A 359 -6.39 -12.31 -23.51
CA THR A 359 -6.85 -11.38 -24.55
C THR A 359 -7.52 -10.14 -24.00
N THR A 360 -8.41 -10.31 -23.03
CA THR A 360 -9.21 -9.24 -22.43
C THR A 360 -9.33 -9.45 -20.93
N PHE A 361 -9.85 -8.45 -20.23
CA PHE A 361 -10.15 -8.54 -18.80
C PHE A 361 -11.58 -9.00 -18.60
N THR A 362 -11.80 -9.76 -17.54
CA THR A 362 -13.12 -10.21 -17.09
C THR A 362 -13.27 -9.90 -15.60
N GLU A 363 -14.40 -9.31 -15.24
CA GLU A 363 -14.73 -9.05 -13.84
C GLU A 363 -14.83 -10.35 -13.05
N PHE A 364 -14.33 -10.31 -11.81
CA PHE A 364 -14.42 -11.45 -10.90
C PHE A 364 -15.68 -11.35 -10.06
N PHE A 365 -16.53 -12.36 -10.17
CA PHE A 365 -17.75 -12.52 -9.37
C PHE A 365 -17.67 -13.81 -8.58
N ILE A 366 -18.14 -13.76 -7.33
CA ILE A 366 -18.37 -14.95 -6.54
C ILE A 366 -19.76 -15.51 -6.95
N LYS A 367 -19.77 -16.74 -7.39
CA LYS A 367 -20.98 -17.44 -7.85
C LYS A 367 -21.82 -17.98 -6.71
#